data_2925b2b98c0f4d2a1994a9858145cc96
#
_entry.id   2925b2b98c0f4d2a1994a9858145cc96
#
_cell.length_a   1.000
_cell.length_b   1.000
_cell.length_c   1.000
_cell.angle_alpha   90.00
_cell.angle_beta   90.00
_cell.angle_gamma   90.00
#
_symmetry.space_group_name_H-M   'P 1'
#
loop_
_entity.id
_entity.type
_entity.pdbx_description
1 polymer ?
#
loop_
_entity_poly.entity_id
_entity_poly.type
_entity_poly.pdbx_seq_one_letter_code
_entity_poly.pdbx_strand_id
1 'polypeptide(L)'
;MIEDKSNQISGQGGGPADPSHSPIQNTTRGGRTFAGIETISQRTMGEKRTFTSMTLPVAGDGSGTHRVERPLQETEEWNQIGAAVDIDVAFERVRLIVLAILMIPIMGFAYFPTIQEIITVWYRVQDYSHGFLIVPLVLYFLWIRFDTYPGTKKSLCWFGLIPIVLSIVARYFASMQYMDAVEQWSIFLWIIGVVWFLYGNRVFLWALPSMSFLLFMFPLPYSIEMKMRQDLQRIAAEFASFLLQAIGQPAVTFGTTIRLGLLEIGVEAACSGIRFLISFFAIAVGTILLLRRPWWQNLVILIGVVPIALFINATRIVMTSLLIKYAAPTMERFAKEGQSVGVVADKFAGYLAIGLAFALFAFFIFYLTRVFRKVNLLN
;
A
#
# COMPACT_ATOMS: atom_id res chain seq x y z
N MET A 1 31.40 36.58 50.74
CA MET A 1 30.38 37.55 51.15
C MET A 1 29.10 36.77 51.13
N ILE A 2 28.84 36.24 52.27
CA ILE A 2 27.71 36.40 53.17
C ILE A 2 26.53 35.56 52.74
N GLU A 3 26.37 34.44 53.39
CA GLU A 3 25.57 34.03 54.61
C GLU A 3 24.14 33.62 54.15
N ASP A 4 23.72 32.45 54.43
CA ASP A 4 23.53 31.52 55.55
C ASP A 4 22.11 31.63 56.16
N LYS A 5 21.59 30.46 56.45
CA LYS A 5 20.69 29.98 57.50
C LYS A 5 19.45 29.26 56.96
N SER A 6 19.49 27.94 56.98
CA SER A 6 19.12 26.99 58.06
C SER A 6 17.77 27.26 58.72
N ASN A 7 16.83 26.35 58.66
CA ASN A 7 16.42 25.57 59.80
C ASN A 7 15.56 24.33 59.47
N GLN A 8 15.92 23.28 60.16
CA GLN A 8 15.26 22.01 60.38
C GLN A 8 13.91 22.14 61.04
N ILE A 9 13.01 21.17 60.87
CA ILE A 9 12.51 20.29 61.93
C ILE A 9 11.53 19.26 61.37
N SER A 10 11.92 18.00 61.39
CA SER A 10 11.33 16.73 61.81
C SER A 10 9.81 16.54 61.81
N GLY A 11 9.40 15.35 61.37
CA GLY A 11 8.18 14.68 61.82
C GLY A 11 7.63 13.62 60.86
N GLN A 12 8.14 12.43 60.97
CA GLN A 12 7.53 11.08 60.95
C GLN A 12 6.15 10.88 60.34
N GLY A 13 6.06 9.89 59.44
CA GLY A 13 5.07 8.82 59.60
C GLY A 13 4.06 8.65 58.50
N GLY A 14 4.15 7.54 57.79
CA GLY A 14 2.94 6.84 57.41
C GLY A 14 2.65 6.57 55.95
N GLY A 15 2.91 5.39 55.49
CA GLY A 15 2.12 4.57 54.59
C GLY A 15 1.90 4.98 53.12
N PRO A 16 1.94 4.05 52.21
CA PRO A 16 1.77 4.32 50.79
C PRO A 16 0.31 4.58 50.41
N ALA A 17 0.05 5.72 49.75
CA ALA A 17 -1.24 6.10 49.24
C ALA A 17 -1.44 5.53 47.78
N ASP A 18 -2.55 4.91 47.59
CA ASP A 18 -3.14 4.43 46.36
C ASP A 18 -3.40 5.60 45.38
N PRO A 19 -2.96 5.56 44.08
CA PRO A 19 -3.13 6.65 43.13
C PRO A 19 -4.39 6.48 42.31
N SER A 20 -5.59 6.62 42.87
CA SER A 20 -6.84 6.57 42.10
C SER A 20 -7.86 7.66 42.30
N HIS A 21 -7.46 8.83 42.83
CA HIS A 21 -8.37 9.97 42.89
C HIS A 21 -7.67 11.27 42.51
N SER A 22 -7.95 11.74 41.27
CA SER A 22 -7.72 13.16 40.93
C SER A 22 -8.98 13.99 41.26
N PRO A 23 -8.87 15.09 42.00
CA PRO A 23 -10.03 15.95 42.30
C PRO A 23 -10.35 16.88 41.13
N ILE A 24 -11.60 16.86 40.72
CA ILE A 24 -12.18 17.81 39.75
C ILE A 24 -12.35 19.17 40.46
N GLN A 25 -11.70 20.20 39.90
CA GLN A 25 -11.88 21.58 40.36
C GLN A 25 -13.29 22.09 40.06
N ASN A 26 -14.04 22.44 41.10
CA ASN A 26 -15.30 23.14 41.00
C ASN A 26 -15.07 24.61 40.65
N THR A 27 -15.47 25.02 39.44
CA THR A 27 -15.61 26.45 39.13
C THR A 27 -17.05 26.90 39.42
N THR A 28 -17.23 27.55 40.53
CA THR A 28 -18.48 28.27 40.88
C THR A 28 -18.56 29.59 40.12
N ARG A 29 -19.49 29.70 39.19
CA ARG A 29 -19.96 30.95 38.64
C ARG A 29 -21.48 30.91 38.56
N GLY A 30 -22.14 31.60 39.50
CA GLY A 30 -23.56 31.95 39.46
C GLY A 30 -24.53 30.80 39.72
N GLY A 31 -24.83 30.54 40.98
CA GLY A 31 -26.09 30.12 41.55
C GLY A 31 -26.97 29.04 40.93
N ARG A 32 -26.41 28.09 40.15
CA ARG A 32 -27.09 26.86 39.72
C ARG A 32 -26.14 25.68 39.77
N THR A 33 -26.37 24.79 40.71
CA THR A 33 -25.69 23.48 40.79
C THR A 33 -26.22 22.59 39.68
N PHE A 34 -25.39 22.23 38.71
CA PHE A 34 -25.73 21.20 37.75
C PHE A 34 -25.46 19.81 38.35
N ALA A 35 -26.45 18.94 38.31
CA ALA A 35 -26.29 17.55 38.71
C ALA A 35 -25.31 16.83 37.76
N GLY A 36 -24.28 16.20 38.30
CA GLY A 36 -23.33 15.39 37.51
C GLY A 36 -23.97 14.07 37.09
N ILE A 37 -23.81 13.72 35.83
CA ILE A 37 -24.21 12.42 35.28
C ILE A 37 -22.96 11.54 35.24
N GLU A 38 -22.92 10.50 36.04
CA GLU A 38 -21.88 9.47 35.98
C GLU A 38 -22.42 8.23 35.27
N THR A 39 -21.77 7.80 34.20
CA THR A 39 -22.10 6.57 33.49
C THR A 39 -21.14 5.49 33.92
N ILE A 40 -21.63 4.49 34.65
CA ILE A 40 -20.82 3.34 35.07
C ILE A 40 -21.21 2.14 34.16
N SER A 41 -20.22 1.65 33.41
CA SER A 41 -20.39 0.44 32.60
C SER A 41 -19.80 -0.76 33.35
N GLN A 42 -20.64 -1.66 33.85
CA GLN A 42 -20.20 -2.95 34.37
C GLN A 42 -20.40 -4.05 33.35
N ARG A 43 -19.35 -4.80 33.10
CA ARG A 43 -19.35 -5.94 32.17
C ARG A 43 -19.48 -7.25 32.95
N THR A 44 -20.70 -7.80 33.00
CA THR A 44 -20.92 -9.18 33.42
C THR A 44 -21.19 -10.07 32.21
N MET A 45 -20.73 -11.33 32.26
CA MET A 45 -20.85 -12.29 31.16
C MET A 45 -22.29 -12.37 30.63
N GLY A 46 -22.47 -11.94 29.38
CA GLY A 46 -23.67 -12.21 28.58
C GLY A 46 -24.64 -11.06 28.38
N GLU A 47 -24.60 -9.95 29.12
CA GLU A 47 -25.59 -8.87 28.96
C GLU A 47 -24.96 -7.51 29.26
N LYS A 48 -24.96 -6.61 28.27
CA LYS A 48 -24.55 -5.20 28.46
C LYS A 48 -25.73 -4.44 29.06
N ARG A 49 -25.72 -4.20 30.36
CA ARG A 49 -26.65 -3.25 31.00
C ARG A 49 -25.91 -1.94 31.29
N THR A 50 -26.35 -0.86 30.70
CA THR A 50 -25.86 0.48 30.98
C THR A 50 -26.79 1.13 32.00
N PHE A 51 -26.26 1.47 33.17
CA PHE A 51 -27.02 2.19 34.19
C PHE A 51 -26.57 3.65 34.18
N THR A 52 -27.53 4.58 34.14
CA THR A 52 -27.29 5.99 34.32
C THR A 52 -27.80 6.39 35.70
N SER A 53 -26.91 6.77 36.63
CA SER A 53 -27.31 7.28 37.93
C SER A 53 -27.45 8.82 37.88
N MET A 54 -28.62 9.31 38.27
CA MET A 54 -28.90 10.75 38.39
C MET A 54 -29.02 11.11 39.83
N THR A 55 -28.15 11.98 40.35
CA THR A 55 -28.28 12.54 41.70
C THR A 55 -29.16 13.78 41.68
N LEU A 56 -30.31 13.70 42.27
CA LEU A 56 -31.23 14.85 42.47
C LEU A 56 -30.91 15.50 43.84
N PRO A 57 -30.87 16.83 43.93
CA PRO A 57 -30.77 17.51 45.23
C PRO A 57 -32.10 17.36 45.96
N VAL A 58 -32.06 16.80 47.15
CA VAL A 58 -33.19 16.76 48.08
C VAL A 58 -33.23 18.08 48.83
N ALA A 59 -34.31 18.83 48.65
CA ALA A 59 -34.58 20.03 49.45
C ALA A 59 -35.11 19.61 50.81
N GLY A 60 -34.25 19.66 51.84
CA GLY A 60 -34.61 19.40 53.26
C GLY A 60 -33.40 18.93 54.05
N ASP A 61 -33.02 19.77 54.99
CA ASP A 61 -32.06 19.59 56.09
C ASP A 61 -30.82 18.65 55.92
N GLY A 62 -29.80 19.20 55.91
CA GLY A 62 -28.35 19.08 55.97
C GLY A 62 -27.72 17.74 56.35
N SER A 63 -28.20 16.55 56.06
CA SER A 63 -27.39 15.35 56.22
C SER A 63 -27.95 14.13 55.46
N GLY A 64 -27.37 13.86 54.29
CA GLY A 64 -27.55 12.59 53.66
C GLY A 64 -27.97 12.65 52.15
N THR A 65 -27.03 12.45 51.30
CA THR A 65 -27.32 12.15 49.88
C THR A 65 -27.80 10.70 49.77
N HIS A 66 -29.09 10.49 49.61
CA HIS A 66 -29.59 9.19 49.24
C HIS A 66 -29.40 8.95 47.76
N ARG A 67 -28.57 7.98 47.40
CA ARG A 67 -28.38 7.53 46.02
C ARG A 67 -29.62 6.69 45.64
N VAL A 68 -30.53 7.29 44.89
CA VAL A 68 -31.65 6.54 44.31
C VAL A 68 -31.18 5.92 43.01
N GLU A 69 -30.82 4.64 43.05
CA GLU A 69 -30.59 3.85 41.84
C GLU A 69 -31.95 3.45 41.26
N ARG A 70 -32.45 4.20 40.30
CA ARG A 70 -33.56 3.69 39.46
C ARG A 70 -32.92 2.96 38.28
N PRO A 71 -33.28 1.69 38.03
CA PRO A 71 -33.04 1.08 36.73
C PRO A 71 -33.81 1.92 35.72
N LEU A 72 -33.17 2.39 34.66
CA LEU A 72 -33.85 2.97 33.51
C LEU A 72 -34.77 1.87 32.99
N GLN A 73 -36.04 1.95 33.31
CA GLN A 73 -37.06 1.19 32.58
C GLN A 73 -36.85 1.58 31.13
N GLU A 74 -36.55 0.60 30.29
CA GLU A 74 -36.62 0.73 28.82
C GLU A 74 -38.04 1.18 28.52
N THR A 75 -38.19 2.50 28.35
CA THR A 75 -39.48 3.01 27.93
C THR A 75 -39.68 2.59 26.48
N GLU A 76 -40.91 2.31 26.09
CA GLU A 76 -41.27 1.96 24.71
C GLU A 76 -40.68 2.93 23.71
N GLU A 77 -40.50 4.20 24.12
CA GLU A 77 -39.89 5.27 23.35
C GLU A 77 -38.43 5.00 23.01
N TRP A 78 -37.59 4.48 23.94
CA TRP A 78 -36.20 4.08 23.70
C TRP A 78 -36.11 2.86 22.81
N ASN A 79 -37.02 1.91 22.95
CA ASN A 79 -37.10 0.75 22.07
C ASN A 79 -37.51 1.13 20.65
N GLN A 80 -38.43 2.12 20.48
CA GLN A 80 -38.81 2.64 19.17
C GLN A 80 -37.67 3.41 18.51
N ILE A 81 -36.90 4.25 19.29
CA ILE A 81 -35.74 4.97 18.77
C ILE A 81 -34.61 3.95 18.39
N GLY A 82 -34.36 2.95 19.22
CA GLY A 82 -33.40 1.90 18.90
C GLY A 82 -33.74 1.11 17.64
N ALA A 83 -35.03 0.71 17.52
CA ALA A 83 -35.55 0.03 16.34
C ALA A 83 -35.50 0.91 15.07
N ALA A 84 -35.79 2.18 15.16
CA ALA A 84 -35.72 3.13 14.04
C ALA A 84 -34.26 3.32 13.58
N VAL A 85 -33.31 3.42 14.53
CA VAL A 85 -31.87 3.51 14.21
C VAL A 85 -31.37 2.24 13.54
N ASP A 86 -31.80 1.05 13.99
CA ASP A 86 -31.42 -0.23 13.40
C ASP A 86 -31.99 -0.41 11.99
N ILE A 87 -33.23 0.05 11.75
CA ILE A 87 -33.85 0.03 10.42
C ILE A 87 -33.11 0.94 9.46
N ASP A 88 -32.72 2.14 9.88
CA ASP A 88 -31.95 3.08 9.05
C ASP A 88 -30.57 2.51 8.69
N VAL A 89 -29.91 1.87 9.64
CA VAL A 89 -28.61 1.21 9.39
C VAL A 89 -28.75 0.03 8.44
N ALA A 90 -29.81 -0.77 8.59
CA ALA A 90 -30.08 -1.89 7.70
C ALA A 90 -30.41 -1.41 6.28
N PHE A 91 -31.25 -0.39 6.14
CA PHE A 91 -31.61 0.21 4.85
C PHE A 91 -30.38 0.76 4.11
N GLU A 92 -29.49 1.49 4.78
CA GLU A 92 -28.27 2.00 4.19
C GLU A 92 -27.28 0.88 3.77
N ARG A 93 -27.20 -0.20 4.54
CA ARG A 93 -26.41 -1.40 4.15
C ARG A 93 -26.99 -2.05 2.90
N VAL A 94 -28.30 -2.27 2.85
CA VAL A 94 -28.99 -2.86 1.69
C VAL A 94 -28.79 -1.97 0.46
N ARG A 95 -28.96 -0.65 0.60
CA ARG A 95 -28.73 0.31 -0.47
C ARG A 95 -27.29 0.25 -1.03
N LEU A 96 -26.28 0.21 -0.16
CA LEU A 96 -24.87 0.08 -0.59
C LEU A 96 -24.62 -1.25 -1.30
N ILE A 97 -25.20 -2.35 -0.81
CA ILE A 97 -25.10 -3.68 -1.43
C ILE A 97 -25.77 -3.66 -2.82
N VAL A 98 -26.97 -3.11 -2.94
CA VAL A 98 -27.69 -3.01 -4.21
C VAL A 98 -26.92 -2.17 -5.22
N LEU A 99 -26.39 -1.01 -4.79
CA LEU A 99 -25.56 -0.17 -5.67
C LEU A 99 -24.28 -0.88 -6.10
N ALA A 100 -23.62 -1.60 -5.21
CA ALA A 100 -22.44 -2.38 -5.54
C ALA A 100 -22.75 -3.52 -6.52
N ILE A 101 -23.85 -4.26 -6.29
CA ILE A 101 -24.35 -5.32 -7.18
C ILE A 101 -24.69 -4.76 -8.56
N LEU A 102 -25.21 -3.54 -8.65
CA LEU A 102 -25.54 -2.91 -9.92
C LEU A 102 -24.27 -2.40 -10.64
N MET A 103 -23.34 -1.81 -9.92
CA MET A 103 -22.10 -1.26 -10.49
C MET A 103 -21.17 -2.33 -11.04
N ILE A 104 -21.05 -3.49 -10.37
CA ILE A 104 -20.13 -4.56 -10.78
C ILE A 104 -20.50 -5.15 -12.16
N PRO A 105 -21.77 -5.54 -12.46
CA PRO A 105 -22.13 -6.02 -13.78
C PRO A 105 -22.02 -4.95 -14.88
N ILE A 106 -22.35 -3.70 -14.57
CA ILE A 106 -22.20 -2.60 -15.54
C ILE A 106 -20.72 -2.45 -15.91
N MET A 107 -19.83 -2.49 -14.94
CA MET A 107 -18.40 -2.49 -15.20
C MET A 107 -17.98 -3.73 -16.01
N GLY A 108 -18.39 -4.93 -15.55
CA GLY A 108 -18.06 -6.18 -16.21
C GLY A 108 -18.46 -6.17 -17.69
N PHE A 109 -19.66 -5.72 -17.99
CA PHE A 109 -20.15 -5.60 -19.35
C PHE A 109 -19.40 -4.51 -20.14
N ALA A 110 -19.26 -3.33 -19.56
CA ALA A 110 -18.62 -2.20 -20.23
C ALA A 110 -17.14 -2.46 -20.53
N TYR A 111 -16.41 -3.05 -19.60
CA TYR A 111 -14.96 -3.28 -19.71
C TYR A 111 -14.59 -4.70 -20.08
N PHE A 112 -15.54 -5.55 -20.47
CA PHE A 112 -15.27 -6.95 -20.81
C PHE A 112 -14.19 -7.12 -21.89
N PRO A 113 -14.24 -6.40 -23.05
CA PRO A 113 -13.19 -6.48 -24.05
C PRO A 113 -11.82 -6.05 -23.52
N THR A 114 -11.79 -4.95 -22.78
CA THR A 114 -10.55 -4.40 -22.20
C THR A 114 -9.94 -5.34 -21.16
N ILE A 115 -10.77 -6.01 -20.34
CA ILE A 115 -10.31 -7.03 -19.38
C ILE A 115 -9.72 -8.23 -20.10
N GLN A 116 -10.36 -8.70 -21.20
CA GLN A 116 -9.82 -9.79 -22.00
C GLN A 116 -8.47 -9.44 -22.62
N GLU A 117 -8.32 -8.21 -23.09
CA GLU A 117 -7.06 -7.70 -23.62
C GLU A 117 -5.97 -7.66 -22.55
N ILE A 118 -6.25 -7.10 -21.37
CA ILE A 118 -5.34 -7.07 -20.23
C ILE A 118 -4.87 -8.48 -19.85
N ILE A 119 -5.80 -9.44 -19.75
CA ILE A 119 -5.46 -10.84 -19.46
C ILE A 119 -4.58 -11.44 -20.57
N THR A 120 -4.86 -11.11 -21.82
CA THR A 120 -4.06 -11.56 -22.97
C THR A 120 -2.65 -10.99 -22.92
N VAL A 121 -2.50 -9.70 -22.54
CA VAL A 121 -1.19 -9.06 -22.33
C VAL A 121 -0.44 -9.76 -21.19
N TRP A 122 -1.07 -10.03 -20.07
CA TRP A 122 -0.42 -10.73 -18.95
C TRP A 122 0.04 -12.15 -19.32
N TYR A 123 -0.69 -12.81 -20.21
CA TYR A 123 -0.35 -14.17 -20.66
C TYR A 123 0.75 -14.18 -21.72
N ARG A 124 0.69 -13.25 -22.69
CA ARG A 124 1.59 -13.23 -23.84
C ARG A 124 2.84 -12.38 -23.63
N VAL A 125 2.73 -11.27 -22.92
CA VAL A 125 3.83 -10.33 -22.69
C VAL A 125 4.47 -10.61 -21.34
N GLN A 126 5.66 -11.18 -21.38
CA GLN A 126 6.39 -11.64 -20.21
C GLN A 126 6.70 -10.52 -19.20
N ASP A 127 6.80 -9.26 -19.69
CA ASP A 127 7.08 -8.09 -18.86
C ASP A 127 5.91 -7.74 -17.93
N TYR A 128 4.68 -8.09 -18.29
CA TYR A 128 3.45 -7.82 -17.55
C TYR A 128 2.82 -9.05 -16.89
N SER A 129 3.47 -10.22 -16.94
CA SER A 129 2.95 -11.47 -16.37
C SER A 129 2.67 -11.40 -14.86
N HIS A 130 3.34 -10.49 -14.14
CA HIS A 130 3.07 -10.21 -12.74
C HIS A 130 1.67 -9.62 -12.47
N GLY A 131 0.97 -9.14 -13.50
CA GLY A 131 -0.39 -8.62 -13.41
C GLY A 131 -1.37 -9.59 -12.75
N PHE A 132 -1.23 -10.90 -12.99
CA PHE A 132 -2.03 -11.93 -12.31
C PHE A 132 -1.88 -11.93 -10.80
N LEU A 133 -0.73 -11.52 -10.28
CA LEU A 133 -0.45 -11.49 -8.84
C LEU A 133 -0.92 -10.18 -8.20
N ILE A 134 -1.03 -9.09 -8.96
CA ILE A 134 -1.34 -7.75 -8.42
C ILE A 134 -2.71 -7.73 -7.76
N VAL A 135 -3.76 -8.27 -8.41
CA VAL A 135 -5.12 -8.25 -7.88
C VAL A 135 -5.23 -9.00 -6.53
N PRO A 136 -4.75 -10.26 -6.41
CA PRO A 136 -4.70 -10.94 -5.12
C PRO A 136 -3.91 -10.19 -4.05
N LEU A 137 -2.79 -9.56 -4.42
CA LEU A 137 -1.98 -8.78 -3.47
C LEU A 137 -2.70 -7.54 -2.97
N VAL A 138 -3.45 -6.83 -3.81
CA VAL A 138 -4.26 -5.68 -3.39
C VAL A 138 -5.30 -6.11 -2.35
N LEU A 139 -6.01 -7.22 -2.60
CA LEU A 139 -6.97 -7.78 -1.64
C LEU A 139 -6.28 -8.17 -0.32
N TYR A 140 -5.10 -8.76 -0.39
CA TYR A 140 -4.29 -9.10 0.78
C TYR A 140 -3.83 -7.86 1.55
N PHE A 141 -3.41 -6.78 0.87
CA PHE A 141 -3.04 -5.51 1.53
C PHE A 141 -4.24 -4.84 2.20
N LEU A 142 -5.41 -4.87 1.58
CA LEU A 142 -6.65 -4.39 2.20
C LEU A 142 -7.00 -5.21 3.43
N TRP A 143 -6.86 -6.54 3.36
CA TRP A 143 -7.13 -7.45 4.47
C TRP A 143 -6.20 -7.22 5.67
N ILE A 144 -4.88 -7.14 5.45
CA ILE A 144 -3.91 -6.84 6.54
C ILE A 144 -4.17 -5.47 7.20
N ARG A 145 -4.68 -4.51 6.42
CA ARG A 145 -4.98 -3.16 6.92
C ARG A 145 -6.36 -3.04 7.54
N PHE A 146 -7.14 -4.12 7.56
CA PHE A 146 -8.52 -4.09 8.04
C PHE A 146 -8.64 -3.63 9.50
N ASP A 147 -7.64 -3.88 10.35
CA ASP A 147 -7.59 -3.38 11.74
C ASP A 147 -7.68 -1.86 11.84
N THR A 148 -7.26 -1.15 10.78
CA THR A 148 -7.32 0.33 10.70
C THR A 148 -8.50 0.84 9.89
N TYR A 149 -9.48 -0.01 9.62
CA TYR A 149 -10.66 0.36 8.84
C TYR A 149 -11.48 1.45 9.54
N PRO A 150 -11.72 2.62 8.90
CA PRO A 150 -12.32 3.78 9.56
C PRO A 150 -13.85 3.71 9.71
N GLY A 151 -14.48 2.62 9.26
CA GLY A 151 -15.93 2.50 9.18
C GLY A 151 -16.54 3.29 8.01
N THR A 152 -17.69 2.84 7.54
CA THR A 152 -18.43 3.52 6.47
C THR A 152 -19.26 4.68 7.02
N LYS A 153 -19.30 5.81 6.31
CA LYS A 153 -20.31 6.87 6.57
C LYS A 153 -21.62 6.50 5.91
N LYS A 154 -22.73 6.91 6.52
CA LYS A 154 -24.11 6.66 6.03
C LYS A 154 -24.48 7.41 4.74
N SER A 155 -23.62 8.24 4.15
CA SER A 155 -23.94 9.07 2.98
C SER A 155 -22.99 8.81 1.81
N LEU A 156 -23.56 8.77 0.61
CA LEU A 156 -22.81 8.74 -0.65
C LEU A 156 -21.92 9.99 -0.78
N CYS A 157 -20.72 9.80 -1.30
CA CYS A 157 -19.80 10.89 -1.54
C CYS A 157 -19.81 11.29 -3.03
N TRP A 158 -20.48 12.41 -3.35
CA TRP A 158 -20.62 12.88 -4.73
C TRP A 158 -19.30 13.16 -5.43
N PHE A 159 -18.20 13.45 -4.68
CA PHE A 159 -16.88 13.62 -5.27
C PHE A 159 -16.36 12.35 -5.98
N GLY A 160 -16.85 11.17 -5.60
CA GLY A 160 -16.53 9.93 -6.28
C GLY A 160 -17.06 9.85 -7.72
N LEU A 161 -18.04 10.69 -8.10
CA LEU A 161 -18.49 10.78 -9.48
C LEU A 161 -17.46 11.38 -10.41
N ILE A 162 -16.55 12.22 -9.90
CA ILE A 162 -15.52 12.87 -10.73
C ILE A 162 -14.63 11.81 -11.41
N PRO A 163 -13.99 10.87 -10.70
CA PRO A 163 -13.19 9.84 -11.37
C PRO A 163 -14.05 8.85 -12.18
N ILE A 164 -15.33 8.61 -11.82
CA ILE A 164 -16.24 7.78 -12.65
C ILE A 164 -16.49 8.45 -14.01
N VAL A 165 -16.87 9.73 -14.00
CA VAL A 165 -17.11 10.47 -15.25
C VAL A 165 -15.81 10.57 -16.06
N LEU A 166 -14.69 10.86 -15.40
CA LEU A 166 -13.39 10.92 -16.05
C LEU A 166 -13.01 9.57 -16.69
N SER A 167 -13.35 8.44 -16.05
CA SER A 167 -13.09 7.12 -16.62
C SER A 167 -13.89 6.87 -17.90
N ILE A 168 -15.16 7.31 -17.94
CA ILE A 168 -16.02 7.18 -19.13
C ILE A 168 -15.49 8.06 -20.26
N VAL A 169 -15.12 9.31 -19.96
CA VAL A 169 -14.56 10.25 -20.94
C VAL A 169 -13.21 9.74 -21.47
N ALA A 170 -12.31 9.29 -20.57
CA ALA A 170 -11.02 8.73 -20.94
C ALA A 170 -11.19 7.51 -21.86
N ARG A 171 -12.10 6.61 -21.51
CA ARG A 171 -12.40 5.43 -22.33
C ARG A 171 -12.94 5.80 -23.71
N TYR A 172 -13.91 6.71 -23.79
CA TYR A 172 -14.47 7.17 -25.06
C TYR A 172 -13.39 7.79 -25.93
N PHE A 173 -12.55 8.65 -25.37
CA PHE A 173 -11.43 9.27 -26.07
C PHE A 173 -10.40 8.23 -26.51
N ALA A 174 -10.05 7.29 -25.64
CA ALA A 174 -9.09 6.22 -25.93
C ALA A 174 -9.56 5.33 -27.08
N SER A 175 -10.83 4.95 -27.09
CA SER A 175 -11.44 4.17 -28.15
C SER A 175 -11.41 4.90 -29.50
N MET A 176 -11.63 6.22 -29.53
CA MET A 176 -11.54 7.02 -30.75
C MET A 176 -10.11 7.15 -31.30
N GLN A 177 -9.12 7.17 -30.43
CA GLN A 177 -7.73 7.36 -30.79
C GLN A 177 -6.92 6.05 -30.84
N TYR A 178 -7.57 4.89 -30.63
CA TYR A 178 -6.94 3.57 -30.57
C TYR A 178 -5.79 3.53 -29.54
N MET A 179 -6.03 4.13 -28.34
CA MET A 179 -5.05 4.22 -27.26
C MET A 179 -5.33 3.19 -26.17
N ASP A 180 -5.02 1.91 -26.42
CA ASP A 180 -5.34 0.77 -25.55
C ASP A 180 -4.89 0.99 -24.09
N ALA A 181 -3.70 1.54 -23.87
CA ALA A 181 -3.21 1.81 -22.53
C ALA A 181 -4.10 2.80 -21.74
N VAL A 182 -4.61 3.85 -22.40
CA VAL A 182 -5.49 4.84 -21.76
C VAL A 182 -6.84 4.20 -21.43
N GLU A 183 -7.35 3.34 -22.31
CA GLU A 183 -8.57 2.58 -22.07
C GLU A 183 -8.41 1.66 -20.85
N GLN A 184 -7.31 0.94 -20.76
CA GLN A 184 -7.00 0.08 -19.60
C GLN A 184 -6.86 0.86 -18.30
N TRP A 185 -6.17 2.00 -18.31
CA TRP A 185 -6.02 2.87 -17.14
C TRP A 185 -7.35 3.49 -16.68
N SER A 186 -8.33 3.65 -17.58
CA SER A 186 -9.66 4.13 -17.22
C SER A 186 -10.39 3.21 -16.24
N ILE A 187 -10.09 1.89 -16.26
CA ILE A 187 -10.61 0.93 -15.27
C ILE A 187 -10.20 1.32 -13.85
N PHE A 188 -8.94 1.74 -13.67
CA PHE A 188 -8.46 2.18 -12.37
C PHE A 188 -9.24 3.40 -11.87
N LEU A 189 -9.46 4.40 -12.72
CA LEU A 189 -10.26 5.58 -12.38
C LEU A 189 -11.69 5.19 -11.99
N TRP A 190 -12.27 4.23 -12.70
CA TRP A 190 -13.60 3.73 -12.39
C TRP A 190 -13.63 3.04 -11.01
N ILE A 191 -12.69 2.14 -10.73
CA ILE A 191 -12.61 1.41 -9.44
C ILE A 191 -12.46 2.40 -8.27
N ILE A 192 -11.53 3.34 -8.34
CA ILE A 192 -11.33 4.32 -7.27
C ILE A 192 -12.54 5.24 -7.11
N GLY A 193 -13.19 5.61 -8.21
CA GLY A 193 -14.39 6.42 -8.21
C GLY A 193 -15.55 5.73 -7.51
N VAL A 194 -15.81 4.47 -7.82
CA VAL A 194 -16.86 3.66 -7.18
C VAL A 194 -16.60 3.49 -5.69
N VAL A 195 -15.37 3.17 -5.30
CA VAL A 195 -15.02 3.06 -3.88
C VAL A 195 -15.24 4.39 -3.16
N TRP A 196 -14.81 5.49 -3.77
CA TRP A 196 -14.99 6.82 -3.18
C TRP A 196 -16.47 7.23 -3.09
N PHE A 197 -17.25 6.96 -4.15
CA PHE A 197 -18.68 7.26 -4.19
C PHE A 197 -19.48 6.48 -3.15
N LEU A 198 -19.27 5.16 -3.05
CA LEU A 198 -20.04 4.27 -2.18
C LEU A 198 -19.64 4.38 -0.70
N TYR A 199 -18.33 4.45 -0.42
CA TYR A 199 -17.81 4.32 0.96
C TYR A 199 -17.34 5.65 1.56
N GLY A 200 -17.28 6.72 0.74
CA GLY A 200 -16.89 8.05 1.19
C GLY A 200 -15.39 8.26 1.37
N ASN A 201 -15.04 9.52 1.72
CA ASN A 201 -13.66 9.99 1.72
C ASN A 201 -12.72 9.23 2.68
N ARG A 202 -13.22 8.85 3.88
CA ARG A 202 -12.39 8.16 4.88
C ARG A 202 -11.96 6.78 4.41
N VAL A 203 -12.88 6.00 3.87
CA VAL A 203 -12.60 4.65 3.35
C VAL A 203 -11.77 4.74 2.08
N PHE A 204 -12.06 5.69 1.20
CA PHE A 204 -11.25 5.95 0.02
C PHE A 204 -9.79 6.23 0.36
N LEU A 205 -9.50 7.19 1.26
CA LEU A 205 -8.14 7.51 1.67
C LEU A 205 -7.42 6.35 2.38
N TRP A 206 -8.17 5.54 3.12
CA TRP A 206 -7.64 4.33 3.74
C TRP A 206 -7.28 3.26 2.70
N ALA A 207 -8.13 3.06 1.69
CA ALA A 207 -7.95 2.06 0.65
C ALA A 207 -6.94 2.49 -0.43
N LEU A 208 -6.82 3.80 -0.68
CA LEU A 208 -6.04 4.38 -1.77
C LEU A 208 -4.60 3.85 -1.87
N PRO A 209 -3.81 3.72 -0.79
CA PRO A 209 -2.45 3.16 -0.90
C PRO A 209 -2.43 1.72 -1.39
N SER A 210 -3.39 0.90 -0.95
CA SER A 210 -3.50 -0.49 -1.42
C SER A 210 -4.04 -0.55 -2.86
N MET A 211 -5.03 0.29 -3.21
CA MET A 211 -5.60 0.36 -4.55
C MET A 211 -4.61 0.93 -5.57
N SER A 212 -3.73 1.86 -5.19
CA SER A 212 -2.70 2.38 -6.09
C SER A 212 -1.75 1.29 -6.59
N PHE A 213 -1.64 0.17 -5.87
CA PHE A 213 -0.88 -0.98 -6.31
C PHE A 213 -1.44 -1.62 -7.59
N LEU A 214 -2.74 -1.42 -7.90
CA LEU A 214 -3.35 -1.85 -9.18
C LEU A 214 -2.68 -1.19 -10.40
N LEU A 215 -2.04 -0.04 -10.24
CA LEU A 215 -1.36 0.63 -11.35
C LEU A 215 -0.26 -0.24 -11.97
N PHE A 216 0.35 -1.15 -11.20
CA PHE A 216 1.38 -2.06 -11.70
C PHE A 216 0.85 -3.18 -12.59
N MET A 217 -0.47 -3.39 -12.67
CA MET A 217 -1.05 -4.41 -13.55
C MET A 217 -1.28 -3.92 -14.98
N PHE A 218 -1.28 -2.60 -15.20
CA PHE A 218 -1.54 -2.00 -16.49
C PHE A 218 -0.25 -1.76 -17.27
N PRO A 219 -0.25 -2.02 -18.59
CA PRO A 219 0.88 -1.67 -19.43
C PRO A 219 1.03 -0.15 -19.51
N LEU A 220 2.28 0.27 -19.70
CA LEU A 220 2.60 1.67 -19.95
C LEU A 220 2.12 2.08 -21.36
N PRO A 221 1.79 3.35 -21.59
CA PRO A 221 1.56 3.86 -22.94
C PRO A 221 2.75 3.56 -23.83
N TYR A 222 2.49 3.06 -25.03
CA TYR A 222 3.51 2.53 -25.95
C TYR A 222 4.69 3.50 -26.19
N SER A 223 4.41 4.79 -26.37
CA SER A 223 5.44 5.82 -26.58
C SER A 223 6.38 5.97 -25.38
N ILE A 224 5.83 5.91 -24.16
CA ILE A 224 6.60 5.99 -22.92
C ILE A 224 7.41 4.71 -22.72
N GLU A 225 6.77 3.56 -22.91
CA GLU A 225 7.43 2.27 -22.77
C GLU A 225 8.60 2.12 -23.72
N MET A 226 8.42 2.44 -25.01
CA MET A 226 9.48 2.34 -26.02
C MET A 226 10.66 3.26 -25.70
N LYS A 227 10.40 4.50 -25.31
CA LYS A 227 11.45 5.42 -24.91
C LYS A 227 12.21 4.93 -23.68
N MET A 228 11.50 4.54 -22.62
CA MET A 228 12.11 3.96 -21.42
C MET A 228 12.93 2.70 -21.74
N ARG A 229 12.42 1.83 -22.59
CA ARG A 229 13.10 0.62 -23.03
C ARG A 229 14.43 0.93 -23.72
N GLN A 230 14.43 1.89 -24.66
CA GLN A 230 15.63 2.30 -25.39
C GLN A 230 16.67 2.96 -24.45
N ASP A 231 16.24 3.89 -23.60
CA ASP A 231 17.13 4.58 -22.67
C ASP A 231 17.75 3.59 -21.65
N LEU A 232 16.93 2.69 -21.07
CA LEU A 232 17.41 1.66 -20.15
C LEU A 232 18.35 0.67 -20.83
N GLN A 233 18.06 0.29 -22.07
CA GLN A 233 18.88 -0.61 -22.87
C GLN A 233 20.26 -0.03 -23.13
N ARG A 234 20.33 1.26 -23.46
CA ARG A 234 21.58 2.00 -23.66
C ARG A 234 22.40 2.08 -22.38
N ILE A 235 21.79 2.51 -21.27
CA ILE A 235 22.45 2.59 -19.96
C ILE A 235 22.95 1.21 -19.53
N ALA A 236 22.16 0.16 -19.74
CA ALA A 236 22.55 -1.20 -19.39
C ALA A 236 23.73 -1.69 -20.23
N ALA A 237 23.78 -1.38 -21.53
CA ALA A 237 24.90 -1.72 -22.41
C ALA A 237 26.19 -1.00 -21.98
N GLU A 238 26.12 0.29 -21.69
CA GLU A 238 27.26 1.09 -21.20
C GLU A 238 27.78 0.52 -19.87
N PHE A 239 26.90 0.23 -18.94
CA PHE A 239 27.27 -0.32 -17.63
C PHE A 239 27.81 -1.76 -17.72
N ALA A 240 27.22 -2.60 -18.57
CA ALA A 240 27.72 -3.95 -18.82
C ALA A 240 29.12 -3.94 -19.47
N SER A 241 29.37 -3.02 -20.42
CA SER A 241 30.67 -2.83 -21.03
C SER A 241 31.72 -2.42 -19.99
N PHE A 242 31.38 -1.47 -19.10
CA PHE A 242 32.25 -1.10 -17.98
C PHE A 242 32.58 -2.31 -17.08
N LEU A 243 31.59 -3.12 -16.71
CA LEU A 243 31.82 -4.32 -15.91
C LEU A 243 32.69 -5.36 -16.64
N LEU A 244 32.50 -5.54 -17.96
CA LEU A 244 33.31 -6.42 -18.78
C LEU A 244 34.77 -5.95 -18.83
N GLN A 245 35.02 -4.64 -18.97
CA GLN A 245 36.35 -4.05 -18.92
C GLN A 245 37.01 -4.25 -17.54
N ALA A 246 36.22 -4.08 -16.46
CA ALA A 246 36.71 -4.28 -15.09
C ALA A 246 37.22 -5.71 -14.82
N ILE A 247 36.65 -6.71 -15.53
CA ILE A 247 37.13 -8.13 -15.48
C ILE A 247 38.13 -8.47 -16.57
N GLY A 248 38.73 -7.45 -17.23
CA GLY A 248 39.80 -7.63 -18.22
C GLY A 248 39.34 -8.03 -19.63
N GLN A 249 38.02 -7.85 -19.96
CA GLN A 249 37.53 -8.11 -21.31
C GLN A 249 37.59 -6.84 -22.16
N PRO A 250 38.05 -6.89 -23.43
CA PRO A 250 38.07 -5.75 -24.34
C PRO A 250 36.66 -5.49 -24.87
N ALA A 251 35.83 -4.79 -24.13
CA ALA A 251 34.48 -4.47 -24.47
C ALA A 251 34.31 -2.99 -24.84
N VAL A 252 33.61 -2.68 -25.91
CA VAL A 252 33.28 -1.31 -26.34
C VAL A 252 31.80 -1.26 -26.73
N THR A 253 31.11 -0.19 -26.34
CA THR A 253 29.69 -0.02 -26.60
C THR A 253 29.44 0.90 -27.78
N PHE A 254 28.54 0.52 -28.67
CA PHE A 254 28.01 1.33 -29.76
C PHE A 254 26.47 1.33 -29.68
N GLY A 255 25.90 2.36 -29.06
CA GLY A 255 24.46 2.41 -28.79
C GLY A 255 24.00 1.28 -27.87
N THR A 256 23.25 0.33 -28.40
CA THR A 256 22.77 -0.87 -27.70
C THR A 256 23.57 -2.14 -28.03
N THR A 257 24.68 -2.03 -28.78
CA THR A 257 25.52 -3.16 -29.13
C THR A 257 26.83 -3.11 -28.39
N ILE A 258 27.26 -4.23 -27.83
CA ILE A 258 28.55 -4.39 -27.15
C ILE A 258 29.46 -5.21 -28.07
N ARG A 259 30.59 -4.63 -28.43
CA ARG A 259 31.64 -5.33 -29.18
C ARG A 259 32.65 -5.88 -28.17
N LEU A 260 32.81 -7.22 -28.16
CA LEU A 260 33.69 -7.95 -27.28
C LEU A 260 34.81 -8.62 -28.11
N GLY A 261 35.88 -7.89 -28.45
CA GLY A 261 36.86 -8.29 -29.43
C GLY A 261 36.25 -8.35 -30.85
N LEU A 262 36.22 -9.55 -31.46
CA LEU A 262 35.58 -9.77 -32.78
C LEU A 262 34.09 -10.11 -32.69
N LEU A 263 33.58 -10.31 -31.49
CA LEU A 263 32.17 -10.67 -31.27
C LEU A 263 31.31 -9.42 -31.06
N GLU A 264 30.26 -9.28 -31.83
CA GLU A 264 29.25 -8.24 -31.62
C GLU A 264 28.00 -8.84 -30.96
N ILE A 265 27.63 -8.30 -29.82
CA ILE A 265 26.49 -8.75 -29.02
C ILE A 265 25.51 -7.60 -28.92
N GLY A 266 24.37 -7.73 -29.61
CA GLY A 266 23.26 -6.82 -29.46
C GLY A 266 22.56 -7.04 -28.11
N VAL A 267 22.40 -5.97 -27.32
CA VAL A 267 21.54 -6.01 -26.14
C VAL A 267 20.09 -6.06 -26.62
N GLU A 268 19.49 -7.25 -26.57
CA GLU A 268 18.12 -7.44 -27.05
C GLU A 268 17.11 -6.65 -26.23
N ALA A 269 15.93 -6.40 -26.81
CA ALA A 269 14.83 -5.73 -26.14
C ALA A 269 14.43 -6.41 -24.81
N ALA A 270 14.60 -7.74 -24.72
CA ALA A 270 14.38 -8.51 -23.50
C ALA A 270 15.37 -8.13 -22.37
N CYS A 271 16.53 -7.60 -22.72
CA CYS A 271 17.58 -7.15 -21.79
C CYS A 271 17.49 -5.64 -21.47
N SER A 272 16.41 -4.97 -21.86
CA SER A 272 16.22 -3.54 -21.58
C SER A 272 16.15 -3.22 -20.08
N GLY A 273 15.94 -4.22 -19.23
CA GLY A 273 15.81 -4.04 -17.78
C GLY A 273 14.46 -3.51 -17.31
N ILE A 274 13.56 -3.12 -18.21
CA ILE A 274 12.25 -2.59 -17.85
C ILE A 274 11.43 -3.57 -17.01
N ARG A 275 11.50 -4.86 -17.33
CA ARG A 275 10.87 -5.93 -16.54
C ARG A 275 11.34 -5.95 -15.09
N PHE A 276 12.65 -5.93 -14.89
CA PHE A 276 13.23 -5.90 -13.55
C PHE A 276 12.85 -4.62 -12.82
N LEU A 277 12.89 -3.49 -13.50
CA LEU A 277 12.55 -2.19 -12.92
C LEU A 277 11.10 -2.18 -12.43
N ILE A 278 10.12 -2.53 -13.28
CA ILE A 278 8.70 -2.54 -12.91
C ILE A 278 8.43 -3.55 -11.79
N SER A 279 8.98 -4.78 -11.91
CA SER A 279 8.79 -5.82 -10.88
C SER A 279 9.39 -5.42 -9.54
N PHE A 280 10.57 -4.82 -9.51
CA PHE A 280 11.20 -4.36 -8.28
C PHE A 280 10.50 -3.15 -7.67
N PHE A 281 9.98 -2.23 -8.49
CA PHE A 281 9.12 -1.16 -8.00
C PHE A 281 7.85 -1.73 -7.35
N ALA A 282 7.21 -2.71 -7.98
CA ALA A 282 6.04 -3.37 -7.40
C ALA A 282 6.39 -4.04 -6.06
N ILE A 283 7.51 -4.79 -5.97
CA ILE A 283 7.96 -5.41 -4.72
C ILE A 283 8.30 -4.35 -3.66
N ALA A 284 8.94 -3.24 -4.04
CA ALA A 284 9.28 -2.15 -3.12
C ALA A 284 8.01 -1.47 -2.57
N VAL A 285 7.04 -1.14 -3.43
CA VAL A 285 5.76 -0.58 -3.00
C VAL A 285 4.99 -1.56 -2.13
N GLY A 286 4.94 -2.85 -2.48
CA GLY A 286 4.37 -3.89 -1.64
C GLY A 286 5.04 -3.97 -0.26
N THR A 287 6.38 -3.89 -0.22
CA THR A 287 7.16 -3.85 1.03
C THR A 287 6.84 -2.62 1.88
N ILE A 288 6.68 -1.44 1.25
CA ILE A 288 6.29 -0.20 1.91
C ILE A 288 4.90 -0.33 2.53
N LEU A 289 3.94 -0.91 1.82
CA LEU A 289 2.58 -1.12 2.31
C LEU A 289 2.55 -2.07 3.52
N LEU A 290 3.43 -3.07 3.56
CA LEU A 290 3.54 -4.03 4.66
C LEU A 290 4.24 -3.45 5.90
N LEU A 291 5.34 -2.70 5.71
CA LEU A 291 6.23 -2.33 6.81
C LEU A 291 5.82 -1.05 7.56
N ARG A 292 4.85 -0.29 7.07
CA ARG A 292 4.29 0.94 7.72
C ARG A 292 5.39 1.88 8.25
N ARG A 293 6.38 2.20 7.41
CA ARG A 293 7.53 3.03 7.78
C ARG A 293 7.25 4.52 7.55
N PRO A 294 8.03 5.45 8.15
CA PRO A 294 7.96 6.88 7.86
C PRO A 294 8.30 7.15 6.39
N TRP A 295 7.73 8.20 5.81
CA TRP A 295 7.76 8.52 4.39
C TRP A 295 9.18 8.58 3.80
N TRP A 296 10.15 9.11 4.54
CA TRP A 296 11.54 9.24 4.07
C TRP A 296 12.25 7.89 3.91
N GLN A 297 11.95 6.91 4.78
CA GLN A 297 12.47 5.54 4.65
C GLN A 297 11.86 4.84 3.43
N ASN A 298 10.59 5.09 3.16
CA ASN A 298 9.91 4.60 1.97
C ASN A 298 10.53 5.17 0.70
N LEU A 299 10.90 6.46 0.72
CA LEU A 299 11.58 7.12 -0.39
C LEU A 299 12.97 6.50 -0.66
N VAL A 300 13.74 6.21 0.39
CA VAL A 300 15.05 5.52 0.26
C VAL A 300 14.89 4.13 -0.36
N ILE A 301 13.84 3.39 0.02
CA ILE A 301 13.55 2.07 -0.56
C ILE A 301 13.25 2.22 -2.06
N LEU A 302 12.39 3.17 -2.45
CA LEU A 302 12.03 3.39 -3.86
C LEU A 302 13.21 3.83 -4.72
N ILE A 303 14.03 4.77 -4.23
CA ILE A 303 15.22 5.23 -4.96
C ILE A 303 16.24 4.10 -5.09
N GLY A 304 16.41 3.29 -4.04
CA GLY A 304 17.37 2.17 -4.05
C GLY A 304 17.03 1.05 -5.04
N VAL A 305 15.78 0.94 -5.47
CA VAL A 305 15.36 -0.02 -6.49
C VAL A 305 16.08 0.21 -7.82
N VAL A 306 16.21 1.46 -8.25
CA VAL A 306 16.77 1.80 -9.56
C VAL A 306 18.20 1.28 -9.74
N PRO A 307 19.17 1.63 -8.87
CA PRO A 307 20.55 1.13 -9.02
C PRO A 307 20.63 -0.40 -8.89
N ILE A 308 19.80 -1.02 -8.04
CA ILE A 308 19.78 -2.49 -7.91
C ILE A 308 19.29 -3.12 -9.22
N ALA A 309 18.18 -2.63 -9.80
CA ALA A 309 17.65 -3.16 -11.05
C ALA A 309 18.64 -3.01 -12.21
N LEU A 310 19.29 -1.85 -12.32
CA LEU A 310 20.32 -1.58 -13.33
C LEU A 310 21.55 -2.50 -13.17
N PHE A 311 22.02 -2.68 -11.93
CA PHE A 311 23.16 -3.56 -11.64
C PHE A 311 22.86 -5.02 -12.01
N ILE A 312 21.68 -5.52 -11.63
CA ILE A 312 21.26 -6.89 -11.95
C ILE A 312 21.14 -7.08 -13.46
N ASN A 313 20.55 -6.12 -14.16
CA ASN A 313 20.42 -6.19 -15.60
C ASN A 313 21.78 -6.15 -16.32
N ALA A 314 22.68 -5.27 -15.91
CA ALA A 314 24.04 -5.22 -16.44
C ALA A 314 24.80 -6.54 -16.17
N THR A 315 24.68 -7.11 -14.96
CA THR A 315 25.27 -8.41 -14.61
C THR A 315 24.71 -9.52 -15.52
N ARG A 316 23.42 -9.52 -15.80
CA ARG A 316 22.80 -10.45 -16.75
C ARG A 316 23.44 -10.34 -18.13
N ILE A 317 23.58 -9.11 -18.66
CA ILE A 317 24.22 -8.87 -19.96
C ILE A 317 25.67 -9.36 -19.98
N VAL A 318 26.44 -9.09 -18.91
CA VAL A 318 27.82 -9.58 -18.74
C VAL A 318 27.86 -11.10 -18.79
N MET A 319 26.99 -11.78 -18.03
CA MET A 319 26.92 -13.24 -18.01
C MET A 319 26.54 -13.81 -19.37
N THR A 320 25.53 -13.24 -20.04
CA THR A 320 25.15 -13.65 -21.41
C THR A 320 26.32 -13.50 -22.35
N SER A 321 27.04 -12.38 -22.30
CA SER A 321 28.20 -12.10 -23.15
C SER A 321 29.36 -13.10 -22.93
N LEU A 322 29.66 -13.44 -21.67
CA LEU A 322 30.66 -14.41 -21.32
C LEU A 322 30.26 -15.85 -21.72
N LEU A 323 28.99 -16.21 -21.54
CA LEU A 323 28.47 -17.50 -21.97
C LEU A 323 28.57 -17.68 -23.48
N ILE A 324 28.22 -16.65 -24.25
CA ILE A 324 28.36 -16.69 -25.73
C ILE A 324 29.83 -16.81 -26.10
N LYS A 325 30.74 -16.07 -25.44
CA LYS A 325 32.17 -16.07 -25.77
C LYS A 325 32.87 -17.38 -25.42
N TYR A 326 32.62 -17.95 -24.23
CA TYR A 326 33.39 -19.05 -23.68
C TYR A 326 32.66 -20.39 -23.62
N ALA A 327 31.34 -20.38 -23.63
CA ALA A 327 30.54 -21.58 -23.47
C ALA A 327 29.58 -21.85 -24.67
N ALA A 328 29.84 -21.24 -25.84
CA ALA A 328 29.00 -21.45 -27.04
C ALA A 328 28.72 -22.92 -27.35
N PRO A 329 29.73 -23.85 -27.39
CA PRO A 329 29.50 -25.27 -27.71
C PRO A 329 28.60 -25.96 -26.67
N THR A 330 28.66 -25.52 -25.43
CA THR A 330 27.78 -26.03 -24.36
C THR A 330 26.36 -25.50 -24.54
N MET A 331 26.22 -24.22 -24.86
CA MET A 331 24.91 -23.59 -25.07
C MET A 331 24.19 -24.15 -26.31
N GLU A 332 24.91 -24.52 -27.37
CA GLU A 332 24.38 -25.19 -28.53
C GLU A 332 23.68 -26.52 -28.16
N ARG A 333 24.24 -27.30 -27.24
CA ARG A 333 23.63 -28.56 -26.78
C ARG A 333 22.27 -28.39 -26.11
N PHE A 334 22.02 -27.19 -25.53
CA PHE A 334 20.76 -26.85 -24.91
C PHE A 334 19.82 -26.07 -25.83
N ALA A 335 20.28 -25.68 -27.02
CA ALA A 335 19.46 -25.03 -28.03
C ALA A 335 18.50 -26.02 -28.68
N LYS A 336 17.21 -25.64 -28.72
CA LYS A 336 16.22 -26.36 -29.54
C LYS A 336 16.39 -26.00 -31.02
N GLU A 337 15.87 -26.85 -31.93
CA GLU A 337 15.88 -26.54 -33.35
C GLU A 337 15.38 -25.08 -33.60
N GLY A 338 16.19 -24.31 -34.32
CA GLY A 338 15.89 -22.94 -34.71
C GLY A 338 16.19 -21.87 -33.62
N GLN A 339 16.75 -22.24 -32.45
CA GLN A 339 17.16 -21.25 -31.41
C GLN A 339 18.64 -20.91 -31.58
N SER A 340 18.95 -19.58 -31.51
CA SER A 340 20.33 -19.12 -31.48
C SER A 340 20.97 -19.37 -30.10
N VAL A 341 22.29 -19.58 -30.07
CA VAL A 341 23.09 -19.71 -28.84
C VAL A 341 22.86 -18.52 -27.89
N GLY A 342 22.70 -17.31 -28.44
CA GLY A 342 22.44 -16.11 -27.67
C GLY A 342 21.14 -16.19 -26.85
N VAL A 343 20.07 -16.72 -27.43
CA VAL A 343 18.79 -16.89 -26.72
C VAL A 343 18.90 -17.87 -25.56
N VAL A 344 19.66 -18.96 -25.72
CA VAL A 344 19.85 -19.94 -24.65
C VAL A 344 20.71 -19.36 -23.53
N ALA A 345 21.82 -18.69 -23.89
CA ALA A 345 22.70 -18.01 -22.93
C ALA A 345 21.94 -16.94 -22.13
N ASP A 346 21.09 -16.16 -22.81
CA ASP A 346 20.29 -15.12 -22.16
C ASP A 346 19.25 -15.70 -21.18
N LYS A 347 18.58 -16.80 -21.55
CA LYS A 347 17.65 -17.48 -20.61
C LYS A 347 18.37 -17.98 -19.37
N PHE A 348 19.55 -18.61 -19.53
CA PHE A 348 20.33 -19.12 -18.41
C PHE A 348 20.81 -18.00 -17.52
N ALA A 349 21.39 -16.92 -18.08
CA ALA A 349 21.79 -15.72 -17.35
C ALA A 349 20.59 -15.07 -16.66
N GLY A 350 19.41 -15.08 -17.30
CA GLY A 350 18.17 -14.56 -16.73
C GLY A 350 17.74 -15.28 -15.46
N TYR A 351 17.78 -16.62 -15.42
CA TYR A 351 17.44 -17.38 -14.21
C TYR A 351 18.42 -17.10 -13.06
N LEU A 352 19.72 -17.00 -13.35
CA LEU A 352 20.73 -16.62 -12.34
C LEU A 352 20.52 -15.19 -11.85
N ALA A 353 20.21 -14.26 -12.76
CA ALA A 353 19.92 -12.87 -12.43
C ALA A 353 18.71 -12.72 -11.50
N ILE A 354 17.66 -13.53 -11.67
CA ILE A 354 16.49 -13.53 -10.78
C ILE A 354 16.89 -13.91 -9.35
N GLY A 355 17.69 -14.98 -9.18
CA GLY A 355 18.18 -15.38 -7.86
C GLY A 355 19.04 -14.30 -7.19
N LEU A 356 19.98 -13.70 -7.95
CA LEU A 356 20.80 -12.58 -7.49
C LEU A 356 19.95 -11.37 -7.12
N ALA A 357 18.92 -11.09 -7.90
CA ALA A 357 17.99 -10.01 -7.69
C ALA A 357 17.27 -10.08 -6.35
N PHE A 358 16.67 -11.24 -6.06
CA PHE A 358 16.02 -11.47 -4.77
C PHE A 358 17.01 -11.38 -3.60
N ALA A 359 18.21 -11.94 -3.77
CA ALA A 359 19.25 -11.89 -2.73
C ALA A 359 19.70 -10.44 -2.44
N LEU A 360 19.98 -9.65 -3.47
CA LEU A 360 20.40 -8.25 -3.32
C LEU A 360 19.28 -7.39 -2.75
N PHE A 361 18.04 -7.58 -3.20
CA PHE A 361 16.91 -6.82 -2.67
C PHE A 361 16.63 -7.18 -1.22
N ALA A 362 16.61 -8.46 -0.88
CA ALA A 362 16.45 -8.92 0.50
C ALA A 362 17.57 -8.38 1.41
N PHE A 363 18.83 -8.43 0.95
CA PHE A 363 19.97 -7.86 1.65
C PHE A 363 19.83 -6.34 1.84
N PHE A 364 19.40 -5.63 0.81
CA PHE A 364 19.16 -4.18 0.87
C PHE A 364 18.09 -3.83 1.92
N ILE A 365 16.94 -4.51 1.90
CA ILE A 365 15.88 -4.30 2.90
C ILE A 365 16.35 -4.68 4.31
N PHE A 366 17.08 -5.77 4.45
CA PHE A 366 17.67 -6.18 5.72
C PHE A 366 18.66 -5.14 6.26
N TYR A 367 19.58 -4.67 5.42
CA TYR A 367 20.56 -3.64 5.75
C TYR A 367 19.90 -2.33 6.18
N LEU A 368 18.95 -1.83 5.39
CA LEU A 368 18.18 -0.63 5.74
C LEU A 368 17.41 -0.81 7.05
N THR A 369 16.86 -1.98 7.30
CA THR A 369 16.15 -2.27 8.58
C THR A 369 17.10 -2.17 9.77
N ARG A 370 18.33 -2.64 9.62
CA ARG A 370 19.38 -2.53 10.66
C ARG A 370 19.81 -1.09 10.89
N VAL A 371 20.06 -0.35 9.81
CA VAL A 371 20.46 1.06 9.86
C VAL A 371 19.36 1.91 10.47
N PHE A 372 18.11 1.76 10.01
CA PHE A 372 16.97 2.54 10.52
C PHE A 372 16.67 2.23 11.99
N ARG A 373 16.88 0.99 12.44
CA ARG A 373 16.74 0.65 13.86
C ARG A 373 17.76 1.40 14.72
N LYS A 374 19.01 1.52 14.26
CA LYS A 374 20.03 2.29 14.98
C LYS A 374 19.72 3.78 15.02
N VAL A 375 19.23 4.37 13.93
CA VAL A 375 18.87 5.78 13.87
C VAL A 375 17.69 6.10 14.82
N ASN A 376 16.67 5.23 14.87
CA ASN A 376 15.53 5.41 15.77
C ASN A 376 15.87 5.21 17.26
N LEU A 377 17.01 4.59 17.59
CA LEU A 377 17.50 4.46 18.97
C LEU A 377 18.36 5.64 19.41
N LEU A 378 18.79 6.50 18.48
CA LEU A 378 19.61 7.67 18.74
C LEU A 378 18.79 8.98 18.83
N ASN A 379 17.52 8.94 18.46
CA ASN A 379 16.53 10.01 18.60
C ASN A 379 15.50 9.64 19.64
#